data_8d414e911580209058d6379470e6eb8e
#
_entry.id   8d414e911580209058d6379470e6eb8e
#
_cell.length_a   1.000
_cell.length_b   1.000
_cell.length_c   1.000
_cell.angle_alpha   90.00
_cell.angle_beta   90.00
_cell.angle_gamma   90.00
#
_symmetry.space_group_name_H-M   'P 1'
#
loop_
_entity.id
_entity.type
_entity.pdbx_description
1 polymer ?
#
loop_
_entity_poly.entity_id
_entity_poly.type
_entity_poly.pdbx_seq_one_letter_code
_entity_poly.pdbx_strand_id
1 'polypeptide(L)'
;VLTMDLHAAQIQGFFDIPVDNLLGSPLFVDYFKARFGDDADNTMVVSPDVGSVARARSFAQKLGMSMAIVDKRRPKPNSSEVSSIIGDVQGKRVILLDDMVDTAGSLCGAAKALVELGGATEVFACASHGVLSGPALQRLEESVIKEVLFLDTIPGKPGVKSDKIKYLSAAPMLADAISFIYHEAVSYTHLTLPT
;
A
#
# COMPACT_ATOMS: atom_id res chain seq x y z
N VAL A 1 4.90 21.10 10.05
CA VAL A 1 4.82 20.44 8.76
C VAL A 1 3.88 19.24 8.86
N LEU A 2 2.94 19.13 7.93
CA LEU A 2 2.02 17.99 7.83
C LEU A 2 2.36 17.20 6.56
N THR A 3 2.62 15.90 6.71
CA THR A 3 2.98 15.00 5.62
C THR A 3 2.11 13.73 5.68
N MET A 4 2.16 12.91 4.65
CA MET A 4 1.49 11.62 4.62
C MET A 4 2.42 10.54 4.05
N ASP A 5 2.54 9.42 4.77
CA ASP A 5 3.30 8.22 4.37
C ASP A 5 4.68 8.51 3.75
N LEU A 6 5.52 9.28 4.45
CA LEU A 6 6.89 9.49 4.01
C LEU A 6 7.59 8.15 3.79
N HIS A 7 8.21 7.97 2.62
CA HIS A 7 8.93 6.74 2.27
C HIS A 7 10.02 6.42 3.30
N ALA A 8 10.75 7.43 3.71
CA ALA A 8 11.74 7.34 4.78
C ALA A 8 11.28 8.20 5.98
N ALA A 9 10.82 7.57 7.05
CA ALA A 9 10.35 8.27 8.24
C ALA A 9 11.40 9.21 8.86
N GLN A 10 12.69 8.94 8.62
CA GLN A 10 13.82 9.75 9.05
C GLN A 10 13.81 11.17 8.45
N ILE A 11 13.11 11.41 7.34
CA ILE A 11 12.94 12.75 6.73
C ILE A 11 12.37 13.74 7.75
N GLN A 12 11.55 13.29 8.70
CA GLN A 12 11.03 14.14 9.79
C GLN A 12 12.15 14.81 10.61
N GLY A 13 13.30 14.14 10.75
CA GLY A 13 14.46 14.66 11.49
C GLY A 13 15.22 15.81 10.78
N PHE A 14 14.89 16.16 9.55
CA PHE A 14 15.50 17.28 8.83
C PHE A 14 14.79 18.63 9.07
N PHE A 15 13.67 18.62 9.78
CA PHE A 15 12.91 19.82 10.09
C PHE A 15 13.22 20.31 11.51
N ASP A 16 13.46 21.62 11.66
CA ASP A 16 13.62 22.28 12.96
C ASP A 16 12.29 22.68 13.61
N ILE A 17 11.18 22.35 12.97
CA ILE A 17 9.82 22.60 13.45
C ILE A 17 9.05 21.27 13.57
N PRO A 18 7.97 21.20 14.36
CA PRO A 18 7.16 19.99 14.50
C PRO A 18 6.70 19.41 13.16
N VAL A 19 6.75 18.09 13.04
CA VAL A 19 6.31 17.35 11.85
C VAL A 19 5.33 16.28 12.26
N ASP A 20 4.15 16.28 11.64
CA ASP A 20 3.15 15.24 11.74
C ASP A 20 3.15 14.43 10.44
N ASN A 21 3.45 13.14 10.52
CA ASN A 21 3.43 12.24 9.38
C ASN A 21 2.24 11.30 9.48
N LEU A 22 1.17 11.62 8.78
CA LEU A 22 -0.05 10.82 8.75
C LEU A 22 0.17 9.50 8.02
N LEU A 23 -0.58 8.48 8.43
CA LEU A 23 -0.63 7.19 7.74
C LEU A 23 -1.90 7.10 6.90
N GLY A 24 -1.78 6.84 5.61
CA GLY A 24 -2.92 6.66 4.70
C GLY A 24 -3.64 5.32 4.86
N SER A 25 -3.00 4.35 5.52
CA SER A 25 -3.53 3.00 5.68
C SER A 25 -4.95 2.90 6.27
N PRO A 26 -5.43 3.77 7.18
CA PRO A 26 -6.81 3.73 7.66
C PRO A 26 -7.85 3.87 6.53
N LEU A 27 -7.60 4.72 5.54
CA LEU A 27 -8.50 4.90 4.39
C LEU A 27 -8.64 3.61 3.56
N PHE A 28 -7.55 2.87 3.41
CA PHE A 28 -7.58 1.57 2.75
C PHE A 28 -8.26 0.49 3.59
N VAL A 29 -8.11 0.55 4.92
CA VAL A 29 -8.80 -0.39 5.83
C VAL A 29 -10.31 -0.30 5.62
N ASP A 30 -10.88 0.89 5.62
CA ASP A 30 -12.32 1.08 5.44
C ASP A 30 -12.81 0.54 4.09
N TYR A 31 -12.05 0.83 3.03
CA TYR A 31 -12.37 0.33 1.69
C TYR A 31 -12.35 -1.21 1.62
N PHE A 32 -11.28 -1.84 2.09
CA PHE A 32 -11.15 -3.30 1.99
C PHE A 32 -12.02 -4.05 3.00
N LYS A 33 -12.30 -3.46 4.17
CA LYS A 33 -13.30 -4.00 5.10
C LYS A 33 -14.70 -4.04 4.49
N ALA A 34 -15.11 -2.94 3.87
CA ALA A 34 -16.41 -2.90 3.20
C ALA A 34 -16.52 -3.89 2.05
N ARG A 35 -15.40 -4.20 1.39
CA ARG A 35 -15.37 -5.06 0.21
C ARG A 35 -15.16 -6.54 0.52
N PHE A 36 -14.31 -6.86 1.48
CA PHE A 36 -13.84 -8.22 1.76
C PHE A 36 -13.96 -8.63 3.24
N GLY A 37 -14.56 -7.78 4.09
CA GLY A 37 -14.65 -8.07 5.53
C GLY A 37 -15.36 -9.38 5.84
N ASP A 38 -16.39 -9.72 5.08
CA ASP A 38 -17.12 -10.98 5.24
C ASP A 38 -16.36 -12.22 4.74
N ASP A 39 -15.25 -12.01 4.03
CA ASP A 39 -14.40 -13.07 3.45
C ASP A 39 -12.93 -12.91 3.88
N ALA A 40 -12.72 -12.45 5.12
CA ALA A 40 -11.39 -12.19 5.68
C ALA A 40 -10.51 -13.47 5.73
N ASP A 41 -11.12 -14.63 6.00
CA ASP A 41 -10.41 -15.91 6.06
C ASP A 41 -9.82 -16.34 4.70
N ASN A 42 -10.43 -15.92 3.59
CA ASN A 42 -9.97 -16.18 2.23
C ASN A 42 -9.20 -15.02 1.62
N THR A 43 -8.99 -13.94 2.38
CA THR A 43 -8.23 -12.76 1.95
C THR A 43 -6.99 -12.59 2.82
N MET A 44 -5.87 -12.22 2.21
CA MET A 44 -4.59 -12.08 2.89
C MET A 44 -3.91 -10.78 2.49
N VAL A 45 -3.30 -10.11 3.47
CA VAL A 45 -2.43 -8.97 3.20
C VAL A 45 -1.03 -9.48 2.86
N VAL A 46 -0.41 -8.89 1.85
CA VAL A 46 0.95 -9.27 1.44
C VAL A 46 1.86 -8.07 1.42
N SER A 47 3.00 -8.19 2.11
CA SER A 47 4.09 -7.23 2.00
C SER A 47 4.87 -7.49 0.71
N PRO A 48 5.06 -6.48 -0.18
CA PRO A 48 5.79 -6.67 -1.43
C PRO A 48 7.29 -6.87 -1.24
N ASP A 49 7.81 -6.58 -0.04
CA ASP A 49 9.21 -6.74 0.35
C ASP A 49 9.37 -6.83 1.88
N VAL A 50 10.59 -7.09 2.33
CA VAL A 50 10.92 -7.21 3.77
C VAL A 50 10.84 -5.85 4.49
N GLY A 51 11.10 -4.75 3.80
CA GLY A 51 11.08 -3.39 4.37
C GLY A 51 9.69 -2.93 4.80
N SER A 52 8.66 -3.39 4.09
CA SER A 52 7.25 -2.99 4.31
C SER A 52 6.49 -3.89 5.29
N VAL A 53 7.15 -4.90 5.92
CA VAL A 53 6.51 -5.92 6.78
C VAL A 53 5.76 -5.32 7.97
N ALA A 54 6.35 -4.34 8.65
CA ALA A 54 5.70 -3.72 9.83
C ALA A 54 4.39 -3.03 9.44
N ARG A 55 4.37 -2.30 8.31
CA ARG A 55 3.19 -1.64 7.76
C ARG A 55 2.13 -2.66 7.36
N ALA A 56 2.51 -3.70 6.62
CA ALA A 56 1.60 -4.75 6.20
C ALA A 56 0.99 -5.52 7.38
N ARG A 57 1.77 -5.75 8.45
CA ARG A 57 1.28 -6.41 9.68
C ARG A 57 0.20 -5.59 10.37
N SER A 58 0.45 -4.31 10.59
CA SER A 58 -0.53 -3.41 11.21
C SER A 58 -1.82 -3.34 10.36
N PHE A 59 -1.69 -3.30 9.05
CA PHE A 59 -2.82 -3.27 8.12
C PHE A 59 -3.62 -4.59 8.18
N ALA A 60 -2.95 -5.73 8.16
CA ALA A 60 -3.58 -7.05 8.28
C ALA A 60 -4.36 -7.21 9.59
N GLN A 61 -3.76 -6.79 10.71
CA GLN A 61 -4.42 -6.82 12.02
C GLN A 61 -5.72 -6.02 12.05
N LYS A 62 -5.76 -4.84 11.43
CA LYS A 62 -6.96 -4.01 11.36
C LYS A 62 -8.05 -4.60 10.49
N LEU A 63 -7.66 -5.31 9.44
CA LEU A 63 -8.59 -6.02 8.55
C LEU A 63 -9.05 -7.35 9.15
N GLY A 64 -8.39 -7.86 10.22
CA GLY A 64 -8.64 -9.21 10.73
C GLY A 64 -8.17 -10.31 9.77
N MET A 65 -7.18 -9.99 8.91
CA MET A 65 -6.68 -10.89 7.87
C MET A 65 -5.31 -11.46 8.23
N SER A 66 -4.97 -12.62 7.69
CA SER A 66 -3.62 -13.17 7.75
C SER A 66 -2.65 -12.40 6.84
N MET A 67 -1.34 -12.65 7.01
CA MET A 67 -0.29 -11.94 6.28
C MET A 67 0.74 -12.90 5.67
N ALA A 68 1.22 -12.54 4.48
CA ALA A 68 2.39 -13.14 3.84
C ALA A 68 3.39 -12.08 3.39
N ILE A 69 4.58 -12.51 2.98
CA ILE A 69 5.69 -11.63 2.56
C ILE A 69 6.25 -12.16 1.26
N VAL A 70 6.51 -11.28 0.30
CA VAL A 70 7.33 -11.58 -0.88
C VAL A 70 8.77 -11.23 -0.54
N ASP A 71 9.62 -12.23 -0.42
CA ASP A 71 11.06 -12.05 -0.22
C ASP A 71 11.77 -12.05 -1.58
N LYS A 72 12.37 -10.93 -1.92
CA LYS A 72 13.16 -10.75 -3.16
C LYS A 72 14.62 -10.95 -2.85
N ARG A 73 15.18 -12.07 -3.28
CA ARG A 73 16.61 -12.30 -3.20
C ARG A 73 17.26 -12.01 -4.55
N ARG A 74 18.28 -11.14 -4.53
CA ARG A 74 19.15 -10.89 -5.68
C ARG A 74 20.44 -11.70 -5.49
N PRO A 75 20.50 -12.95 -5.97
CA PRO A 75 21.68 -13.78 -5.75
C PRO A 75 22.94 -13.28 -6.51
N LYS A 76 22.77 -12.47 -7.58
CA LYS A 76 23.89 -11.86 -8.35
C LYS A 76 23.43 -10.57 -9.03
N PRO A 77 24.33 -9.60 -9.29
CA PRO A 77 24.07 -8.50 -10.21
C PRO A 77 23.65 -9.08 -11.58
N ASN A 78 22.60 -8.57 -12.17
CA ASN A 78 22.03 -9.00 -13.47
C ASN A 78 21.39 -10.41 -13.52
N SER A 79 21.09 -11.08 -12.39
CA SER A 79 20.28 -12.29 -12.38
C SER A 79 18.79 -11.96 -12.26
N SER A 80 17.92 -12.81 -12.86
CA SER A 80 16.47 -12.72 -12.66
C SER A 80 16.16 -12.78 -11.16
N GLU A 81 15.31 -11.86 -10.68
CA GLU A 81 14.85 -11.86 -9.28
C GLU A 81 14.12 -13.17 -9.01
N VAL A 82 14.67 -14.00 -8.15
CA VAL A 82 13.95 -15.15 -7.59
C VAL A 82 13.18 -14.63 -6.40
N SER A 83 11.84 -14.60 -6.50
CA SER A 83 10.98 -14.27 -5.39
C SER A 83 10.63 -15.53 -4.62
N SER A 84 10.78 -15.52 -3.31
CA SER A 84 10.19 -16.52 -2.42
C SER A 84 9.02 -15.89 -1.66
N ILE A 85 8.02 -16.70 -1.35
CA ILE A 85 6.84 -16.28 -0.60
C ILE A 85 6.92 -16.92 0.77
N ILE A 86 6.85 -16.10 1.82
CA ILE A 86 6.79 -16.56 3.21
C ILE A 86 5.32 -16.44 3.64
N GLY A 87 4.69 -17.57 3.90
CA GLY A 87 3.25 -17.69 4.15
C GLY A 87 2.55 -18.46 3.02
N ASP A 88 1.36 -18.97 3.30
CA ASP A 88 0.57 -19.76 2.35
C ASP A 88 -0.53 -18.88 1.75
N VAL A 89 -0.37 -18.55 0.47
CA VAL A 89 -1.31 -17.72 -0.31
C VAL A 89 -2.14 -18.56 -1.30
N GLN A 90 -1.96 -19.89 -1.30
CA GLN A 90 -2.65 -20.76 -2.25
C GLN A 90 -4.16 -20.66 -2.09
N GLY A 91 -4.84 -20.43 -3.20
CA GLY A 91 -6.30 -20.30 -3.23
C GLY A 91 -6.85 -19.02 -2.60
N LYS A 92 -5.99 -18.13 -2.11
CA LYS A 92 -6.38 -16.89 -1.43
C LYS A 92 -6.46 -15.71 -2.41
N ARG A 93 -7.32 -14.75 -2.07
CA ARG A 93 -7.25 -13.38 -2.56
C ARG A 93 -6.16 -12.65 -1.79
N VAL A 94 -5.35 -11.85 -2.47
CA VAL A 94 -4.26 -11.12 -1.81
C VAL A 94 -4.37 -9.61 -2.05
N ILE A 95 -3.97 -8.84 -1.02
CA ILE A 95 -3.89 -7.38 -1.06
C ILE A 95 -2.44 -6.98 -0.81
N LEU A 96 -1.76 -6.47 -1.83
CA LEU A 96 -0.43 -5.89 -1.72
C LEU A 96 -0.52 -4.46 -1.17
N LEU A 97 0.24 -4.15 -0.11
CA LEU A 97 0.30 -2.81 0.48
C LEU A 97 1.70 -2.23 0.34
N ASP A 98 1.78 -1.04 -0.23
CA ASP A 98 3.02 -0.25 -0.33
C ASP A 98 2.79 1.21 0.09
N ASP A 99 3.84 2.03 0.18
CA ASP A 99 3.71 3.48 0.38
C ASP A 99 3.61 4.22 -0.96
N MET A 100 4.36 3.78 -1.94
CA MET A 100 4.36 4.42 -3.27
C MET A 100 4.50 3.41 -4.40
N VAL A 101 3.97 3.77 -5.54
CA VAL A 101 4.22 3.08 -6.81
C VAL A 101 4.84 4.06 -7.79
N ASP A 102 6.14 3.90 -8.03
CA ASP A 102 6.86 4.71 -9.02
C ASP A 102 6.75 4.07 -10.41
N THR A 103 7.62 3.15 -10.79
CA THR A 103 7.60 2.49 -12.11
C THR A 103 6.76 1.22 -12.17
N ALA A 104 6.11 0.84 -11.08
CA ALA A 104 5.30 -0.36 -10.88
C ALA A 104 6.03 -1.71 -11.08
N GLY A 105 7.34 -1.71 -11.33
CA GLY A 105 8.08 -2.95 -11.58
C GLY A 105 8.06 -3.91 -10.39
N SER A 106 8.34 -3.40 -9.20
CA SER A 106 8.34 -4.18 -7.96
C SER A 106 6.97 -4.74 -7.63
N LEU A 107 5.93 -3.91 -7.73
CA LEU A 107 4.56 -4.28 -7.43
C LEU A 107 4.04 -5.36 -8.39
N CYS A 108 4.22 -5.16 -9.69
CA CYS A 108 3.80 -6.13 -10.71
C CYS A 108 4.59 -7.43 -10.64
N GLY A 109 5.88 -7.37 -10.33
CA GLY A 109 6.71 -8.56 -10.11
C GLY A 109 6.25 -9.38 -8.89
N ALA A 110 5.94 -8.71 -7.78
CA ALA A 110 5.36 -9.37 -6.59
C ALA A 110 4.00 -10.01 -6.92
N ALA A 111 3.12 -9.29 -7.59
CA ALA A 111 1.81 -9.79 -8.00
C ALA A 111 1.92 -11.04 -8.88
N LYS A 112 2.82 -11.01 -9.86
CA LYS A 112 3.07 -12.17 -10.75
C LYS A 112 3.55 -13.39 -9.95
N ALA A 113 4.51 -13.20 -9.04
CA ALA A 113 5.02 -14.28 -8.21
C ALA A 113 3.93 -14.88 -7.30
N LEU A 114 3.06 -14.04 -6.73
CA LEU A 114 1.93 -14.51 -5.89
C LEU A 114 0.97 -15.41 -6.66
N VAL A 115 0.71 -15.12 -7.93
CA VAL A 115 -0.14 -15.97 -8.78
C VAL A 115 0.61 -17.22 -9.27
N GLU A 116 1.78 -17.04 -9.89
CA GLU A 116 2.49 -18.12 -10.57
C GLU A 116 3.17 -19.12 -9.62
N LEU A 117 3.75 -18.63 -8.52
CA LEU A 117 4.46 -19.45 -7.54
C LEU A 117 3.60 -19.75 -6.31
N GLY A 118 2.79 -18.78 -5.88
CA GLY A 118 1.98 -18.87 -4.67
C GLY A 118 0.59 -19.45 -4.87
N GLY A 119 0.07 -19.46 -6.09
CA GLY A 119 -1.29 -19.95 -6.38
C GLY A 119 -2.40 -19.03 -5.87
N ALA A 120 -2.12 -17.73 -5.70
CA ALA A 120 -3.14 -16.75 -5.36
C ALA A 120 -4.18 -16.63 -6.48
N THR A 121 -5.46 -16.51 -6.12
CA THR A 121 -6.57 -16.46 -7.09
C THR A 121 -6.83 -15.07 -7.64
N GLU A 122 -6.62 -14.05 -6.81
CA GLU A 122 -6.86 -12.66 -7.16
C GLU A 122 -5.82 -11.77 -6.46
N VAL A 123 -5.35 -10.75 -7.17
CA VAL A 123 -4.40 -9.78 -6.62
C VAL A 123 -5.00 -8.38 -6.70
N PHE A 124 -5.07 -7.72 -5.55
CA PHE A 124 -5.37 -6.31 -5.37
C PHE A 124 -4.12 -5.61 -4.82
N ALA A 125 -4.03 -4.31 -5.03
CA ALA A 125 -2.93 -3.54 -4.48
C ALA A 125 -3.43 -2.18 -3.96
N CYS A 126 -2.73 -1.61 -3.00
CA CYS A 126 -2.93 -0.23 -2.57
C CYS A 126 -1.61 0.42 -2.20
N ALA A 127 -1.52 1.71 -2.46
CA ALA A 127 -0.39 2.54 -2.07
C ALA A 127 -0.82 3.99 -1.90
N SER A 128 -0.21 4.71 -0.96
CA SER A 128 -0.56 6.10 -0.71
C SER A 128 -0.22 7.01 -1.89
N HIS A 129 0.90 6.77 -2.55
CA HIS A 129 1.41 7.66 -3.60
C HIS A 129 1.49 6.97 -4.96
N GLY A 130 0.62 7.36 -5.87
CA GLY A 130 0.67 6.95 -7.28
C GLY A 130 1.58 7.87 -8.10
N VAL A 131 2.91 7.72 -7.98
CA VAL A 131 3.89 8.51 -8.77
C VAL A 131 3.76 8.18 -10.25
N LEU A 132 3.64 6.90 -10.58
CA LEU A 132 3.32 6.34 -11.89
C LEU A 132 4.26 6.83 -13.00
N SER A 133 5.57 6.81 -12.72
CA SER A 133 6.61 7.23 -13.66
C SER A 133 6.83 6.25 -14.79
N GLY A 134 7.27 6.77 -15.93
CA GLY A 134 7.71 5.97 -17.08
C GLY A 134 6.67 4.92 -17.50
N PRO A 135 7.01 3.63 -17.54
CA PRO A 135 6.13 2.56 -18.02
C PRO A 135 5.09 2.07 -17.00
N ALA A 136 4.91 2.75 -15.85
CA ALA A 136 4.09 2.27 -14.74
C ALA A 136 2.66 1.92 -15.17
N LEU A 137 2.01 2.82 -15.90
CA LEU A 137 0.63 2.62 -16.36
C LEU A 137 0.50 1.38 -17.24
N GLN A 138 1.39 1.25 -18.23
CA GLN A 138 1.39 0.08 -19.11
C GLN A 138 1.60 -1.21 -18.31
N ARG A 139 2.56 -1.23 -17.38
CA ARG A 139 2.83 -2.39 -16.53
C ARG A 139 1.64 -2.78 -15.68
N LEU A 140 0.93 -1.82 -15.10
CA LEU A 140 -0.27 -2.08 -14.31
C LEU A 140 -1.39 -2.66 -15.17
N GLU A 141 -1.63 -2.10 -16.36
CA GLU A 141 -2.63 -2.61 -17.29
C GLU A 141 -2.35 -4.06 -17.73
N GLU A 142 -1.09 -4.37 -18.05
CA GLU A 142 -0.65 -5.69 -18.49
C GLU A 142 -0.49 -6.70 -17.33
N SER A 143 -0.53 -6.23 -16.07
CA SER A 143 -0.31 -7.06 -14.89
C SER A 143 -1.50 -7.94 -14.55
N VAL A 144 -1.25 -8.95 -13.70
CA VAL A 144 -2.28 -9.82 -13.09
C VAL A 144 -3.10 -9.10 -11.99
N ILE A 145 -2.73 -7.87 -11.63
CA ILE A 145 -3.43 -7.09 -10.62
C ILE A 145 -4.81 -6.69 -11.16
N LYS A 146 -5.85 -6.99 -10.40
CA LYS A 146 -7.23 -6.64 -10.76
C LYS A 146 -7.56 -5.18 -10.52
N GLU A 147 -7.02 -4.63 -9.43
CA GLU A 147 -7.29 -3.25 -9.03
C GLU A 147 -6.12 -2.72 -8.21
N VAL A 148 -5.74 -1.48 -8.47
CA VAL A 148 -4.78 -0.71 -7.67
C VAL A 148 -5.49 0.53 -7.12
N LEU A 149 -5.43 0.67 -5.81
CA LEU A 149 -6.05 1.77 -5.08
C LEU A 149 -4.96 2.75 -4.62
N PHE A 150 -5.07 4.00 -5.03
CA PHE A 150 -4.19 5.08 -4.57
C PHE A 150 -4.96 6.09 -3.72
N LEU A 151 -4.24 6.85 -2.89
CA LEU A 151 -4.76 8.11 -2.38
C LEU A 151 -4.53 9.22 -3.40
N ASP A 152 -5.35 10.26 -3.35
CA ASP A 152 -5.23 11.43 -4.22
C ASP A 152 -4.14 12.43 -3.76
N THR A 153 -3.13 11.94 -3.04
CA THR A 153 -1.94 12.70 -2.60
C THR A 153 -1.11 13.22 -3.78
N ILE A 154 -1.16 12.52 -4.91
CA ILE A 154 -0.60 12.93 -6.19
C ILE A 154 -1.74 12.88 -7.20
N PRO A 155 -2.01 13.97 -7.94
CA PRO A 155 -3.05 13.99 -8.95
C PRO A 155 -2.83 12.92 -10.01
N GLY A 156 -3.89 12.20 -10.39
CA GLY A 156 -3.85 11.29 -11.51
C GLY A 156 -3.41 11.99 -12.80
N LYS A 157 -2.73 11.26 -13.69
CA LYS A 157 -2.26 11.83 -14.95
C LYS A 157 -3.44 12.23 -15.84
N PRO A 158 -3.50 13.48 -16.36
CA PRO A 158 -4.58 13.92 -17.22
C PRO A 158 -4.73 13.02 -18.45
N GLY A 159 -5.97 12.67 -18.80
CA GLY A 159 -6.27 11.88 -20.02
C GLY A 159 -6.04 10.37 -19.89
N VAL A 160 -5.49 9.90 -18.76
CA VAL A 160 -5.36 8.46 -18.52
C VAL A 160 -6.67 7.93 -17.95
N LYS A 161 -7.26 6.97 -18.67
CA LYS A 161 -8.40 6.19 -18.21
C LYS A 161 -7.92 4.76 -18.00
N SER A 162 -8.16 4.22 -16.81
CA SER A 162 -7.86 2.85 -16.45
C SER A 162 -8.98 2.33 -15.57
N ASP A 163 -9.53 1.18 -15.88
CA ASP A 163 -10.52 0.51 -15.06
C ASP A 163 -9.88 -0.16 -13.83
N LYS A 164 -8.56 -0.35 -13.86
CA LYS A 164 -7.79 -0.95 -12.76
C LYS A 164 -7.38 0.04 -11.68
N ILE A 165 -7.23 1.33 -12.01
CA ILE A 165 -6.70 2.34 -11.11
C ILE A 165 -7.86 3.14 -10.50
N LYS A 166 -7.91 3.15 -9.16
CA LYS A 166 -8.88 3.92 -8.40
C LYS A 166 -8.18 4.85 -7.41
N TYR A 167 -8.84 5.92 -7.05
CA TYR A 167 -8.36 6.89 -6.07
C TYR A 167 -9.34 7.04 -4.92
N LEU A 168 -8.82 7.06 -3.70
CA LEU A 168 -9.52 7.50 -2.50
C LEU A 168 -9.03 8.89 -2.12
N SER A 169 -9.94 9.73 -1.64
CA SER A 169 -9.55 11.07 -1.20
C SER A 169 -8.91 11.03 0.20
N ALA A 170 -7.72 11.62 0.30
CA ALA A 170 -7.05 11.90 1.56
C ALA A 170 -7.55 13.22 2.21
N ALA A 171 -8.35 14.01 1.50
CA ALA A 171 -8.76 15.33 1.94
C ALA A 171 -9.50 15.35 3.29
N PRO A 172 -10.44 14.44 3.62
CA PRO A 172 -11.06 14.42 4.93
C PRO A 172 -10.05 14.24 6.07
N MET A 173 -9.12 13.27 5.93
CA MET A 173 -8.09 13.01 6.93
C MET A 173 -7.14 14.21 7.12
N LEU A 174 -6.76 14.87 6.03
CA LEU A 174 -5.93 16.07 6.08
C LEU A 174 -6.67 17.24 6.73
N ALA A 175 -7.98 17.41 6.44
CA ALA A 175 -8.81 18.44 7.05
C ALA A 175 -8.92 18.25 8.57
N ASP A 176 -9.15 17.01 9.02
CA ASP A 176 -9.19 16.67 10.45
C ASP A 176 -7.85 16.97 11.12
N ALA A 177 -6.73 16.56 10.52
CA ALA A 177 -5.41 16.84 11.06
C ALA A 177 -5.13 18.36 11.17
N ILE A 178 -5.47 19.12 10.16
CA ILE A 178 -5.33 20.59 10.18
C ILE A 178 -6.20 21.19 11.29
N SER A 179 -7.44 20.72 11.45
CA SER A 179 -8.34 21.17 12.51
C SER A 179 -7.78 20.88 13.90
N PHE A 180 -7.23 19.68 14.13
CA PHE A 180 -6.59 19.32 15.41
C PHE A 180 -5.38 20.20 15.70
N ILE A 181 -4.52 20.43 14.72
CA ILE A 181 -3.36 21.32 14.86
C ILE A 181 -3.80 22.74 15.21
N TYR A 182 -4.82 23.26 14.51
CA TYR A 182 -5.33 24.61 14.73
C TYR A 182 -5.94 24.81 16.12
N HIS A 183 -6.63 23.80 16.66
CA HIS A 183 -7.26 23.86 17.97
C HIS A 183 -6.36 23.36 19.11
N GLU A 184 -5.08 23.14 18.85
CA GLU A 184 -4.12 22.55 19.81
C GLU A 184 -4.62 21.23 20.44
N ALA A 185 -5.48 20.51 19.72
CA ALA A 185 -6.03 19.23 20.14
C ALA A 185 -5.06 18.10 19.81
N VAL A 186 -5.02 17.06 20.67
CA VAL A 186 -4.14 15.91 20.43
C VAL A 186 -4.68 15.05 19.27
N SER A 187 -3.98 15.05 18.15
CA SER A 187 -4.35 14.30 16.94
C SER A 187 -4.10 12.79 17.06
N TYR A 188 -3.36 12.34 18.07
CA TYR A 188 -2.87 10.97 18.18
C TYR A 188 -3.95 9.91 18.37
N THR A 189 -5.11 10.25 18.90
CA THR A 189 -6.15 9.28 19.23
C THR A 189 -7.07 8.88 18.07
N HIS A 190 -7.10 9.67 16.99
CA HIS A 190 -8.03 9.46 15.87
C HIS A 190 -7.35 9.20 14.52
N LEU A 191 -6.14 9.73 14.31
CA LEU A 191 -5.42 9.65 13.04
C LEU A 191 -4.23 8.68 13.08
N THR A 192 -3.71 8.42 14.27
CA THR A 192 -2.73 7.36 14.48
C THR A 192 -3.41 6.23 15.24
N LEU A 193 -3.08 5.04 14.89
CA LEU A 193 -3.58 3.81 15.45
C LEU A 193 -3.41 3.71 16.95
N PRO A 194 -4.33 3.05 17.67
CA PRO A 194 -4.03 2.53 18.97
C PRO A 194 -2.80 1.62 18.85
N THR A 195 -1.82 1.90 19.68
CA THR A 195 -0.60 1.09 19.91
C THR A 195 -0.98 -0.32 20.34
#